data_b5b1ed1f0b8bd4ddbd33127ba4f8c1f3
#
_entry.id   b5b1ed1f0b8bd4ddbd33127ba4f8c1f3
#
_cell.length_a   1.000
_cell.length_b   1.000
_cell.length_c   1.000
_cell.angle_alpha   90.00
_cell.angle_beta   90.00
_cell.angle_gamma   90.00
#
_symmetry.space_group_name_H-M   'P 1'
#
loop_
_entity.id
_entity.type
_entity.pdbx_description
1 polymer ?
#
loop_
_entity_poly.entity_id
_entity_poly.type
_entity_poly.pdbx_seq_one_letter_code
_entity_poly.pdbx_strand_id
1 'polypeptide(L)'
;LWDAIGAVFRSWENARAIRYRRIQGVEGAIGTACTIQAMVFGNTGPAIGSGVAFTRNPSNGDRELYGEYLPNAQGEVVVAGVRTPVSLSLAGAPPGRESSTLEASLPEAYDAVARHCSVLERHFGDMQDVEFTVEDGQVFILQTRAAKRTARAAVRVAVDMVGNGVLTKDEALLRVDASSLEQLLHARLPSEVDLAARGIAPAASGLPASPGAASGRIVFDADDAVRWVAEGQDVILVRQETSAEDIHGMKVAKGVVTATGGMTSHAAVVARGLGKCCVVGCGGLRVDFHGRTVRIENAPVGAPELREGDMLTLDGSTGHVYTGALDLIASSTVEELAELMRWADDARRMRVYAEADTPQAARAALSYGAEGVGLCRTERMFFAPDRLFAMQCTLLAVENEQRDHWLGQLEEAQRADFAEMFEAMSGRPVTIRLLDRALEELLPKDDDRLHRIADALDLELDEVRLAADRHLEQNPALGHRGIRAGLTIPGLYEMQLRAMFLAARDCTERG
;
A
#
# COMPACT_ATOMS: atom_id res chain seq x y z
N LEU A 1 -35.22 -0.87 38.24
CA LEU A 1 -33.82 -0.39 38.23
C LEU A 1 -32.84 -1.58 38.34
N TRP A 2 -32.95 -2.43 39.39
CA TRP A 2 -32.05 -3.57 39.57
C TRP A 2 -32.03 -4.54 38.38
N ASP A 3 -33.19 -4.83 37.79
CA ASP A 3 -33.27 -5.69 36.60
C ASP A 3 -32.58 -5.09 35.39
N ALA A 4 -32.64 -3.77 35.21
CA ALA A 4 -31.96 -3.03 34.16
C ALA A 4 -30.45 -3.09 34.38
N ILE A 5 -29.96 -2.85 35.60
CA ILE A 5 -28.52 -2.99 35.94
C ILE A 5 -28.05 -4.43 35.65
N GLY A 6 -28.83 -5.44 36.10
CA GLY A 6 -28.52 -6.83 35.81
C GLY A 6 -28.50 -7.14 34.30
N ALA A 7 -29.36 -6.52 33.50
CA ALA A 7 -29.37 -6.68 32.06
C ALA A 7 -28.10 -6.13 31.42
N VAL A 8 -27.57 -4.96 31.87
CA VAL A 8 -26.30 -4.40 31.41
C VAL A 8 -25.13 -5.36 31.68
N PHE A 9 -25.03 -5.91 32.88
CA PHE A 9 -23.99 -6.88 33.20
C PHE A 9 -24.10 -8.17 32.38
N ARG A 10 -25.31 -8.71 32.19
CA ARG A 10 -25.53 -9.89 31.33
C ARG A 10 -25.21 -9.64 29.87
N SER A 11 -25.33 -8.38 29.39
CA SER A 11 -25.01 -8.04 28.00
C SER A 11 -23.54 -8.25 27.61
N TRP A 12 -22.64 -8.31 28.61
CA TRP A 12 -21.23 -8.64 28.42
C TRP A 12 -21.03 -10.03 27.81
N GLU A 13 -21.84 -10.99 28.18
CA GLU A 13 -21.81 -12.38 27.70
C GLU A 13 -22.68 -12.60 26.45
N ASN A 14 -23.28 -11.56 25.89
CA ASN A 14 -24.03 -11.65 24.67
C ASN A 14 -23.09 -12.04 23.49
N ALA A 15 -23.54 -12.94 22.62
CA ALA A 15 -22.79 -13.44 21.49
C ALA A 15 -22.27 -12.30 20.58
N ARG A 16 -23.07 -11.23 20.41
CA ARG A 16 -22.67 -10.02 19.66
C ARG A 16 -21.51 -9.29 20.35
N ALA A 17 -21.56 -9.11 21.66
CA ALA A 17 -20.52 -8.43 22.43
C ALA A 17 -19.20 -9.25 22.45
N ILE A 18 -19.28 -10.57 22.60
CA ILE A 18 -18.14 -11.48 22.53
C ILE A 18 -17.47 -11.40 21.14
N ARG A 19 -18.27 -11.45 20.06
CA ARG A 19 -17.77 -11.36 18.70
C ARG A 19 -17.11 -9.99 18.43
N TYR A 20 -17.72 -8.91 18.89
CA TYR A 20 -17.17 -7.56 18.75
C TYR A 20 -15.80 -7.44 19.43
N ARG A 21 -15.67 -7.88 20.72
CA ARG A 21 -14.39 -7.84 21.43
C ARG A 21 -13.29 -8.62 20.70
N ARG A 22 -13.64 -9.79 20.15
CA ARG A 22 -12.70 -10.61 19.39
C ARG A 22 -12.23 -9.91 18.10
N ILE A 23 -13.15 -9.29 17.36
CA ILE A 23 -12.85 -8.58 16.11
C ILE A 23 -12.00 -7.34 16.39
N GLN A 24 -12.28 -6.63 17.50
CA GLN A 24 -11.57 -5.40 17.86
C GLN A 24 -10.30 -5.64 18.68
N GLY A 25 -9.92 -6.89 18.93
CA GLY A 25 -8.72 -7.20 19.72
C GLY A 25 -8.76 -6.66 21.14
N VAL A 26 -9.96 -6.54 21.76
CA VAL A 26 -10.10 -6.04 23.12
C VAL A 26 -9.64 -7.14 24.09
N GLU A 27 -8.37 -7.07 24.47
CA GLU A 27 -7.75 -7.99 25.42
C GLU A 27 -7.69 -7.37 26.82
N GLY A 28 -7.76 -8.21 27.86
CA GLY A 28 -7.62 -7.78 29.26
C GLY A 28 -8.85 -7.09 29.88
N ALA A 29 -9.93 -6.91 29.14
CA ALA A 29 -11.18 -6.38 29.70
C ALA A 29 -11.88 -7.45 30.54
N ILE A 30 -12.08 -7.16 31.84
CA ILE A 30 -12.62 -8.11 32.83
C ILE A 30 -14.14 -8.05 33.00
N GLY A 31 -14.83 -7.10 32.35
CA GLY A 31 -16.27 -6.92 32.46
C GLY A 31 -16.73 -5.56 31.92
N THR A 32 -18.01 -5.25 32.18
CA THR A 32 -18.62 -3.96 31.83
C THR A 32 -18.94 -3.16 33.08
N ALA A 33 -19.21 -1.88 32.93
CA ALA A 33 -19.74 -1.00 33.99
C ALA A 33 -21.17 -0.59 33.65
N CYS A 34 -21.92 -0.19 34.69
CA CYS A 34 -23.27 0.36 34.54
C CYS A 34 -23.31 1.77 35.14
N THR A 35 -23.68 2.76 34.29
CA THR A 35 -23.90 4.14 34.72
C THR A 35 -25.38 4.40 34.87
N ILE A 36 -25.79 4.98 36.00
CA ILE A 36 -27.15 5.42 36.26
C ILE A 36 -27.16 6.92 36.24
N GLN A 37 -27.92 7.50 35.30
CA GLN A 37 -28.02 8.95 35.14
C GLN A 37 -29.48 9.38 34.91
N ALA A 38 -29.77 10.65 35.18
CA ALA A 38 -31.06 11.23 34.85
C ALA A 38 -31.26 11.23 33.33
N MET A 39 -32.47 10.95 32.89
CA MET A 39 -32.82 10.96 31.47
C MET A 39 -33.19 12.39 31.03
N VAL A 40 -32.71 12.78 29.86
CA VAL A 40 -33.10 13.99 29.14
C VAL A 40 -33.88 13.64 27.89
N PHE A 41 -34.81 14.48 27.48
CA PHE A 41 -35.77 14.16 26.44
C PHE A 41 -35.64 15.12 25.24
N GLY A 42 -35.18 14.52 24.11
CA GLY A 42 -35.04 15.22 22.82
C GLY A 42 -36.32 15.22 21.96
N ASN A 43 -37.47 14.75 22.50
CA ASN A 43 -38.70 14.49 21.74
C ASN A 43 -39.99 15.06 22.37
N THR A 44 -39.89 16.07 23.23
CA THR A 44 -41.03 16.65 23.94
C THR A 44 -41.51 18.00 23.38
N GLY A 45 -40.95 18.47 22.24
CA GLY A 45 -41.38 19.74 21.64
C GLY A 45 -40.60 20.14 20.38
N PRO A 46 -40.89 21.34 19.81
CA PRO A 46 -40.32 21.75 18.54
C PRO A 46 -38.88 22.30 18.61
N ALA A 47 -38.46 22.82 19.78
CA ALA A 47 -37.13 23.42 19.97
C ALA A 47 -36.15 22.49 20.69
N ILE A 48 -36.32 21.18 20.51
CA ILE A 48 -35.58 20.11 21.16
C ILE A 48 -35.23 19.05 20.16
N GLY A 49 -34.21 18.27 20.47
CA GLY A 49 -33.76 17.19 19.61
C GLY A 49 -32.46 16.54 20.12
N SER A 50 -31.96 15.58 19.38
CA SER A 50 -30.71 14.93 19.70
C SER A 50 -29.79 14.89 18.48
N GLY A 51 -28.48 14.79 18.71
CA GLY A 51 -27.51 14.80 17.65
C GLY A 51 -26.20 14.09 18.03
N VAL A 52 -25.39 13.93 17.01
CA VAL A 52 -24.01 13.46 17.12
C VAL A 52 -23.09 14.50 16.51
N ALA A 53 -22.09 14.91 17.26
CA ALA A 53 -21.12 15.92 16.86
C ALA A 53 -19.69 15.33 16.88
N PHE A 54 -18.97 15.54 15.81
CA PHE A 54 -17.53 15.34 15.77
C PHE A 54 -16.83 16.67 16.01
N THR A 55 -15.85 16.71 16.87
CA THR A 55 -15.10 17.95 17.19
C THR A 55 -14.34 18.50 15.99
N ARG A 56 -14.11 17.65 14.98
CA ARG A 56 -13.52 17.99 13.69
C ARG A 56 -14.13 17.11 12.60
N ASN A 57 -13.88 17.47 11.34
CA ASN A 57 -14.30 16.64 10.21
C ASN A 57 -13.53 15.31 10.19
N PRO A 58 -14.19 14.14 10.31
CA PRO A 58 -13.54 12.84 10.40
C PRO A 58 -12.90 12.37 9.09
N SER A 59 -13.23 13.02 7.96
CA SER A 59 -12.70 12.64 6.65
C SER A 59 -11.36 13.31 6.34
N ASN A 60 -11.17 14.57 6.77
CA ASN A 60 -10.00 15.38 6.40
C ASN A 60 -9.29 16.04 7.59
N GLY A 61 -9.86 16.03 8.79
CA GLY A 61 -9.29 16.61 10.01
C GLY A 61 -9.49 18.12 10.17
N ASP A 62 -10.27 18.76 9.31
CA ASP A 62 -10.55 20.20 9.39
C ASP A 62 -11.17 20.57 10.73
N ARG A 63 -10.79 21.75 11.24
CA ARG A 63 -11.28 22.29 12.52
C ARG A 63 -12.66 22.90 12.36
N GLU A 64 -13.61 22.11 11.95
CA GLU A 64 -15.02 22.47 11.85
C GLU A 64 -15.87 21.47 12.63
N LEU A 65 -16.90 21.96 13.30
CA LEU A 65 -17.86 21.08 13.96
C LEU A 65 -18.65 20.34 12.89
N TYR A 66 -18.46 19.03 12.84
CA TYR A 66 -19.08 18.14 11.87
C TYR A 66 -20.10 17.24 12.57
N GLY A 67 -21.21 16.91 11.91
CA GLY A 67 -22.16 15.98 12.49
C GLY A 67 -23.60 16.26 12.09
N GLU A 68 -24.50 15.60 12.80
CA GLU A 68 -25.92 15.53 12.45
C GLU A 68 -26.80 15.79 13.65
N TYR A 69 -27.94 16.42 13.40
CA TYR A 69 -28.95 16.73 14.38
C TYR A 69 -30.32 16.27 13.87
N LEU A 70 -31.13 15.73 14.75
CA LEU A 70 -32.50 15.33 14.44
C LEU A 70 -33.46 16.05 15.39
N PRO A 71 -34.26 17.02 14.89
CA PRO A 71 -35.24 17.72 15.72
C PRO A 71 -36.35 16.77 16.16
N ASN A 72 -36.82 16.97 17.38
CA ASN A 72 -37.87 16.19 18.03
C ASN A 72 -37.62 14.68 17.96
N ALA A 73 -36.47 14.27 18.44
CA ALA A 73 -36.03 12.86 18.45
C ALA A 73 -35.13 12.56 19.64
N GLN A 74 -35.18 11.31 20.09
CA GLN A 74 -34.20 10.74 21.03
C GLN A 74 -32.96 10.28 20.31
N GLY A 75 -31.84 10.22 21.02
CA GLY A 75 -30.53 9.79 20.46
C GLY A 75 -30.57 8.44 19.76
N GLU A 76 -31.35 7.48 20.26
CA GLU A 76 -31.55 6.17 19.63
C GLU A 76 -32.07 6.27 18.18
N VAL A 77 -32.94 7.21 17.90
CA VAL A 77 -33.52 7.42 16.56
C VAL A 77 -32.48 7.99 15.58
N VAL A 78 -31.53 8.80 16.09
CA VAL A 78 -30.42 9.35 15.31
C VAL A 78 -29.48 8.21 14.89
N VAL A 79 -29.06 7.39 15.84
CA VAL A 79 -28.12 6.29 15.62
C VAL A 79 -28.73 5.14 14.80
N ALA A 80 -30.01 4.88 14.97
CA ALA A 80 -30.71 3.81 14.23
C ALA A 80 -31.01 4.15 12.75
N GLY A 81 -30.82 5.43 12.31
CA GLY A 81 -31.05 5.85 10.93
C GLY A 81 -32.51 5.78 10.47
N VAL A 82 -33.46 5.82 11.39
CA VAL A 82 -34.91 5.72 11.09
C VAL A 82 -35.44 6.96 10.39
N ARG A 83 -34.84 8.12 10.64
CA ARG A 83 -35.17 9.39 10.03
C ARG A 83 -33.91 10.05 9.48
N THR A 84 -34.03 10.82 8.39
CA THR A 84 -32.91 11.58 7.83
C THR A 84 -32.59 12.78 8.72
N PRO A 85 -31.38 12.82 9.31
CA PRO A 85 -30.95 13.96 10.12
C PRO A 85 -30.58 15.17 9.25
N VAL A 86 -30.39 16.32 9.90
CA VAL A 86 -29.91 17.55 9.28
C VAL A 86 -28.49 17.85 9.76
N SER A 87 -27.71 18.59 8.96
CA SER A 87 -26.34 18.99 9.35
C SER A 87 -26.36 19.87 10.60
N LEU A 88 -25.29 19.82 11.40
CA LEU A 88 -25.07 20.72 12.52
C LEU A 88 -24.78 22.13 12.01
N SER A 89 -23.89 22.29 11.05
CA SER A 89 -23.40 23.59 10.56
C SER A 89 -24.02 23.99 9.21
N LEU A 90 -24.05 25.28 8.95
CA LEU A 90 -24.43 25.85 7.64
C LEU A 90 -23.47 25.37 6.53
N ALA A 91 -22.18 25.31 6.84
CA ALA A 91 -21.13 24.85 5.88
C ALA A 91 -21.29 23.40 5.44
N GLY A 92 -21.84 22.56 6.33
CA GLY A 92 -22.08 21.12 6.02
C GLY A 92 -23.48 20.87 5.43
N ALA A 93 -24.31 21.88 5.23
CA ALA A 93 -25.65 21.69 4.72
C ALA A 93 -25.69 21.44 3.21
N PRO A 94 -26.51 20.49 2.73
CA PRO A 94 -26.80 20.40 1.30
C PRO A 94 -27.48 21.69 0.78
N PRO A 95 -27.25 22.10 -0.49
CA PRO A 95 -27.85 23.27 -1.08
C PRO A 95 -29.39 23.28 -0.91
N GLY A 96 -29.91 24.42 -0.40
CA GLY A 96 -31.33 24.61 -0.14
C GLY A 96 -31.85 24.03 1.18
N ARG A 97 -30.96 23.50 2.05
CA ARG A 97 -31.30 23.00 3.40
C ARG A 97 -30.62 23.74 4.53
N GLU A 98 -30.00 24.89 4.25
CA GLU A 98 -29.24 25.68 5.21
C GLU A 98 -30.08 26.13 6.41
N SER A 99 -31.35 26.50 6.17
CA SER A 99 -32.27 26.95 7.23
C SER A 99 -32.71 25.84 8.20
N SER A 100 -32.47 24.56 7.87
CA SER A 100 -32.85 23.43 8.71
C SER A 100 -31.72 22.94 9.61
N THR A 101 -30.50 23.49 9.48
CA THR A 101 -29.35 23.12 10.33
C THR A 101 -29.57 23.50 11.81
N LEU A 102 -28.81 22.86 12.71
CA LEU A 102 -28.83 23.26 14.13
C LEU A 102 -28.37 24.71 14.30
N GLU A 103 -27.32 25.11 13.56
CA GLU A 103 -26.78 26.47 13.57
C GLU A 103 -27.82 27.53 13.19
N ALA A 104 -28.66 27.25 12.18
CA ALA A 104 -29.71 28.17 11.75
C ALA A 104 -30.94 28.12 12.64
N SER A 105 -31.35 26.94 13.11
CA SER A 105 -32.61 26.75 13.85
C SER A 105 -32.48 26.99 15.34
N LEU A 106 -31.34 26.68 15.95
CA LEU A 106 -31.03 26.80 17.38
C LEU A 106 -29.60 27.31 17.61
N PRO A 107 -29.26 28.54 17.25
CA PRO A 107 -27.88 29.04 17.26
C PRO A 107 -27.21 28.99 18.64
N GLU A 108 -27.96 29.27 19.72
CA GLU A 108 -27.42 29.17 21.08
C GLU A 108 -27.06 27.75 21.48
N ALA A 109 -27.83 26.75 21.04
CA ALA A 109 -27.54 25.34 21.25
C ALA A 109 -26.32 24.90 20.41
N TYR A 110 -26.22 25.36 19.15
CA TYR A 110 -25.05 25.12 18.32
C TYR A 110 -23.76 25.63 18.97
N ASP A 111 -23.77 26.88 19.44
CA ASP A 111 -22.65 27.50 20.15
C ASP A 111 -22.29 26.73 21.44
N ALA A 112 -23.29 26.24 22.17
CA ALA A 112 -23.05 25.41 23.36
C ALA A 112 -22.39 24.08 23.01
N VAL A 113 -22.90 23.39 21.98
CA VAL A 113 -22.25 22.13 21.48
C VAL A 113 -20.82 22.41 21.06
N ALA A 114 -20.56 23.48 20.30
CA ALA A 114 -19.21 23.84 19.85
C ALA A 114 -18.26 24.11 21.03
N ARG A 115 -18.72 24.81 22.05
CA ARG A 115 -17.92 25.02 23.29
C ARG A 115 -17.64 23.73 24.02
N HIS A 116 -18.64 22.86 24.20
CA HIS A 116 -18.44 21.56 24.85
C HIS A 116 -17.48 20.67 24.07
N CYS A 117 -17.61 20.58 22.74
CA CYS A 117 -16.72 19.86 21.86
C CYS A 117 -15.25 20.35 21.99
N SER A 118 -15.06 21.68 22.03
CA SER A 118 -13.71 22.26 22.22
C SER A 118 -13.09 21.89 23.56
N VAL A 119 -13.89 21.86 24.65
CA VAL A 119 -13.44 21.46 25.98
C VAL A 119 -13.06 19.99 25.99
N LEU A 120 -13.92 19.13 25.43
CA LEU A 120 -13.69 17.67 25.37
C LEU A 120 -12.45 17.33 24.53
N GLU A 121 -12.30 17.92 23.32
CA GLU A 121 -11.13 17.72 22.47
C GLU A 121 -9.83 18.06 23.21
N ARG A 122 -9.79 19.19 23.91
CA ARG A 122 -8.63 19.60 24.67
C ARG A 122 -8.36 18.70 25.88
N HIS A 123 -9.42 18.27 26.57
CA HIS A 123 -9.31 17.43 27.76
C HIS A 123 -8.73 16.03 27.42
N PHE A 124 -9.27 15.41 26.35
CA PHE A 124 -8.82 14.08 25.93
C PHE A 124 -7.55 14.11 25.05
N GLY A 125 -7.15 15.30 24.58
CA GLY A 125 -6.02 15.44 23.65
C GLY A 125 -6.25 14.64 22.36
N ASP A 126 -7.50 14.53 21.93
CA ASP A 126 -7.88 13.80 20.71
C ASP A 126 -9.25 14.23 20.21
N MET A 127 -9.46 14.07 18.90
CA MET A 127 -10.76 14.27 18.26
C MET A 127 -11.83 13.38 18.89
N GLN A 128 -12.98 13.98 19.23
CA GLN A 128 -14.07 13.32 19.91
C GLN A 128 -15.31 13.18 19.02
N ASP A 129 -16.02 12.09 19.23
CA ASP A 129 -17.38 11.80 18.78
C ASP A 129 -18.29 11.96 20.00
N VAL A 130 -19.24 12.91 19.93
CA VAL A 130 -20.02 13.40 21.06
C VAL A 130 -21.50 13.23 20.78
N GLU A 131 -22.19 12.49 21.62
CA GLU A 131 -23.65 12.39 21.58
C GLU A 131 -24.26 13.47 22.51
N PHE A 132 -25.24 14.20 22.04
CA PHE A 132 -25.87 15.27 22.79
C PHE A 132 -27.40 15.33 22.59
N THR A 133 -28.09 15.92 23.55
CA THR A 133 -29.49 16.22 23.47
C THR A 133 -29.72 17.70 23.86
N VAL A 134 -30.65 18.37 23.15
CA VAL A 134 -31.14 19.68 23.49
C VAL A 134 -32.51 19.53 24.10
N GLU A 135 -32.69 19.97 25.34
CA GLU A 135 -33.95 20.02 26.07
C GLU A 135 -34.14 21.42 26.66
N ASP A 136 -35.26 22.08 26.39
CA ASP A 136 -35.58 23.42 26.85
C ASP A 136 -34.48 24.48 26.61
N GLY A 137 -33.81 24.39 25.46
CA GLY A 137 -32.70 25.26 25.08
C GLY A 137 -31.34 24.93 25.72
N GLN A 138 -31.31 23.96 26.64
CA GLN A 138 -30.06 23.49 27.27
C GLN A 138 -29.48 22.30 26.53
N VAL A 139 -28.14 22.30 26.37
CA VAL A 139 -27.41 21.17 25.79
C VAL A 139 -26.90 20.25 26.89
N PHE A 140 -27.22 18.99 26.74
CA PHE A 140 -26.72 17.89 27.60
C PHE A 140 -25.84 16.95 26.80
N ILE A 141 -24.59 16.76 27.27
CA ILE A 141 -23.70 15.80 26.70
C ILE A 141 -24.03 14.45 27.29
N LEU A 142 -24.32 13.46 26.43
CA LEU A 142 -24.72 12.12 26.85
C LEU A 142 -23.54 11.17 26.88
N GLN A 143 -22.69 11.24 25.86
CA GLN A 143 -21.53 10.36 25.70
C GLN A 143 -20.45 11.05 24.88
N THR A 144 -19.20 10.73 25.17
CA THR A 144 -18.05 11.07 24.31
C THR A 144 -17.15 9.87 24.15
N ARG A 145 -16.50 9.76 22.99
CA ARG A 145 -15.53 8.73 22.66
C ARG A 145 -14.51 9.24 21.65
N ALA A 146 -13.34 8.60 21.57
CA ALA A 146 -12.38 8.90 20.53
C ALA A 146 -13.01 8.68 19.14
N ALA A 147 -12.97 9.69 18.29
CA ALA A 147 -13.61 9.65 16.99
C ALA A 147 -12.90 8.71 16.03
N LYS A 148 -13.68 7.85 15.35
CA LYS A 148 -13.18 7.11 14.19
C LYS A 148 -12.98 8.09 13.04
N ARG A 149 -11.83 7.97 12.37
CA ARG A 149 -11.40 8.92 11.35
C ARG A 149 -10.51 8.27 10.29
N THR A 150 -10.36 8.93 9.16
CA THR A 150 -9.42 8.49 8.12
C THR A 150 -7.98 8.68 8.55
N ALA A 151 -7.03 7.98 7.92
CA ALA A 151 -5.60 8.18 8.16
C ALA A 151 -5.16 9.63 7.92
N ARG A 152 -5.70 10.30 6.90
CA ARG A 152 -5.45 11.72 6.62
C ARG A 152 -5.89 12.61 7.78
N ALA A 153 -7.11 12.42 8.25
CA ALA A 153 -7.63 13.17 9.39
C ALA A 153 -6.80 12.90 10.65
N ALA A 154 -6.36 11.64 10.89
CA ALA A 154 -5.54 11.30 12.03
C ALA A 154 -4.20 12.05 12.04
N VAL A 155 -3.50 12.06 10.90
CA VAL A 155 -2.22 12.78 10.75
C VAL A 155 -2.43 14.29 10.96
N ARG A 156 -3.40 14.89 10.29
CA ARG A 156 -3.67 16.33 10.39
C ARG A 156 -4.05 16.75 11.81
N VAL A 157 -4.94 16.00 12.45
CA VAL A 157 -5.35 16.25 13.84
C VAL A 157 -4.15 16.19 14.78
N ALA A 158 -3.29 15.17 14.64
CA ALA A 158 -2.11 15.01 15.47
C ALA A 158 -1.12 16.18 15.32
N VAL A 159 -0.84 16.60 14.10
CA VAL A 159 0.06 17.73 13.81
C VAL A 159 -0.52 19.04 14.34
N ASP A 160 -1.80 19.31 14.08
CA ASP A 160 -2.50 20.49 14.59
C ASP A 160 -2.48 20.57 16.13
N MET A 161 -2.67 19.44 16.81
CA MET A 161 -2.67 19.41 18.28
C MET A 161 -1.30 19.70 18.87
N VAL A 162 -0.22 19.29 18.21
CA VAL A 162 1.14 19.72 18.60
C VAL A 162 1.31 21.22 18.38
N GLY A 163 0.90 21.74 17.20
CA GLY A 163 0.99 23.16 16.87
C GLY A 163 0.22 24.06 17.85
N ASN A 164 -0.85 23.53 18.45
CA ASN A 164 -1.67 24.24 19.45
C ASN A 164 -1.23 23.98 20.92
N GLY A 165 -0.16 23.21 21.14
CA GLY A 165 0.35 22.89 22.46
C GLY A 165 -0.55 21.96 23.30
N VAL A 166 -1.43 21.20 22.67
CA VAL A 166 -2.29 20.19 23.31
C VAL A 166 -1.54 18.88 23.51
N LEU A 167 -0.71 18.51 22.53
CA LEU A 167 0.12 17.29 22.56
C LEU A 167 1.60 17.64 22.41
N THR A 168 2.43 16.78 22.95
CA THR A 168 3.85 16.69 22.58
C THR A 168 3.99 15.93 21.25
N LYS A 169 5.16 16.03 20.60
CA LYS A 169 5.45 15.27 19.37
C LYS A 169 5.35 13.75 19.60
N ASP A 170 5.86 13.26 20.72
CA ASP A 170 5.84 11.85 21.08
C ASP A 170 4.40 11.34 21.28
N GLU A 171 3.55 12.12 21.95
CA GLU A 171 2.15 11.79 22.12
C GLU A 171 1.41 11.79 20.78
N ALA A 172 1.71 12.73 19.89
CA ALA A 172 1.14 12.79 18.56
C ALA A 172 1.50 11.56 17.71
N LEU A 173 2.76 11.10 17.75
CA LEU A 173 3.20 9.88 17.10
C LEU A 173 2.44 8.65 17.59
N LEU A 174 2.16 8.55 18.89
CA LEU A 174 1.40 7.44 19.48
C LEU A 174 -0.10 7.47 19.13
N ARG A 175 -0.64 8.63 18.69
CA ARG A 175 -2.06 8.78 18.29
C ARG A 175 -2.34 8.33 16.86
N VAL A 176 -1.31 8.18 16.02
CA VAL A 176 -1.46 7.81 14.61
C VAL A 176 -1.08 6.34 14.44
N ASP A 177 -2.01 5.55 13.93
CA ASP A 177 -1.74 4.16 13.58
C ASP A 177 -0.85 4.08 12.35
N ALA A 178 0.38 3.58 12.51
CA ALA A 178 1.36 3.45 11.45
C ALA A 178 0.85 2.59 10.28
N SER A 179 0.05 1.56 10.56
CA SER A 179 -0.52 0.68 9.52
C SER A 179 -1.48 1.41 8.58
N SER A 180 -2.11 2.48 9.06
CA SER A 180 -3.02 3.29 8.26
C SER A 180 -2.31 4.26 7.30
N LEU A 181 -1.03 4.59 7.56
CA LEU A 181 -0.28 5.59 6.78
C LEU A 181 -0.01 5.15 5.34
N GLU A 182 0.08 3.84 5.10
CA GLU A 182 0.26 3.30 3.75
C GLU A 182 -0.85 3.77 2.79
N GLN A 183 -2.07 3.95 3.30
CA GLN A 183 -3.21 4.46 2.53
C GLN A 183 -2.98 5.88 1.98
N LEU A 184 -2.09 6.66 2.58
CA LEU A 184 -1.79 8.04 2.16
C LEU A 184 -0.80 8.11 1.00
N LEU A 185 -0.04 7.04 0.76
CA LEU A 185 1.02 6.98 -0.26
C LEU A 185 0.49 6.63 -1.65
N HIS A 186 -0.76 6.15 -1.74
CA HIS A 186 -1.35 5.70 -2.99
C HIS A 186 -2.62 6.49 -3.34
N ALA A 187 -2.90 6.64 -4.64
CA ALA A 187 -4.20 7.09 -5.09
C ALA A 187 -5.28 6.10 -4.62
N ARG A 188 -6.46 6.58 -4.30
CA ARG A 188 -7.57 5.78 -3.77
C ARG A 188 -8.89 6.14 -4.42
N LEU A 189 -9.86 5.25 -4.31
CA LEU A 189 -11.25 5.53 -4.65
C LEU A 189 -11.97 6.27 -3.49
N PRO A 190 -13.10 6.95 -3.78
CA PRO A 190 -14.08 7.32 -2.76
C PRO A 190 -14.50 6.11 -1.91
N SER A 191 -15.06 6.35 -0.74
CA SER A 191 -15.50 5.25 0.13
C SER A 191 -16.54 4.36 -0.55
N GLU A 192 -16.61 3.07 -0.16
CA GLU A 192 -17.64 2.16 -0.71
C GLU A 192 -19.05 2.69 -0.49
N VAL A 193 -19.29 3.42 0.60
CA VAL A 193 -20.58 4.06 0.89
C VAL A 193 -20.88 5.15 -0.13
N ASP A 194 -19.88 5.99 -0.47
CA ASP A 194 -20.04 7.06 -1.46
C ASP A 194 -20.25 6.49 -2.86
N LEU A 195 -19.52 5.42 -3.21
CA LEU A 195 -19.68 4.73 -4.49
C LEU A 195 -21.07 4.07 -4.59
N ALA A 196 -21.51 3.39 -3.55
CA ALA A 196 -22.83 2.78 -3.50
C ALA A 196 -23.96 3.82 -3.57
N ALA A 197 -23.81 4.99 -2.94
CA ALA A 197 -24.76 6.10 -3.05
C ALA A 197 -24.87 6.65 -4.47
N ARG A 198 -23.83 6.50 -5.30
CA ARG A 198 -23.81 6.82 -6.74
C ARG A 198 -24.28 5.68 -7.63
N GLY A 199 -24.70 4.55 -7.05
CA GLY A 199 -25.09 3.34 -7.78
C GLY A 199 -23.91 2.56 -8.38
N ILE A 200 -22.69 2.79 -7.89
CA ILE A 200 -21.47 2.13 -8.34
C ILE A 200 -21.17 0.97 -7.42
N ALA A 201 -21.13 -0.25 -7.98
CA ALA A 201 -20.78 -1.47 -7.27
C ALA A 201 -19.59 -2.17 -7.95
N PRO A 202 -18.78 -2.94 -7.21
CA PRO A 202 -17.73 -3.75 -7.80
C PRO A 202 -18.32 -4.73 -8.83
N ALA A 203 -17.71 -4.76 -10.01
CA ALA A 203 -18.08 -5.69 -11.06
C ALA A 203 -17.48 -7.09 -10.84
N ALA A 204 -16.27 -7.13 -10.27
CA ALA A 204 -15.59 -8.34 -9.86
C ALA A 204 -14.71 -8.08 -8.64
N SER A 205 -14.26 -9.16 -7.99
CA SER A 205 -13.38 -9.10 -6.83
C SER A 205 -12.28 -10.16 -6.90
N GLY A 206 -11.09 -9.80 -6.45
CA GLY A 206 -9.93 -10.66 -6.32
C GLY A 206 -9.20 -10.40 -5.01
N LEU A 207 -7.94 -10.80 -4.93
CA LEU A 207 -7.07 -10.58 -3.79
C LEU A 207 -6.35 -9.22 -3.90
N PRO A 208 -6.30 -8.41 -2.82
CA PRO A 208 -5.63 -7.11 -2.78
C PRO A 208 -4.11 -7.28 -2.77
N ALA A 209 -3.51 -7.46 -3.95
CA ALA A 209 -2.10 -7.85 -4.06
C ALA A 209 -1.11 -6.70 -3.88
N SER A 210 -1.47 -5.49 -4.31
CA SER A 210 -0.66 -4.29 -4.12
C SER A 210 -1.60 -3.08 -4.01
N PRO A 211 -1.43 -2.22 -2.98
CA PRO A 211 -2.39 -1.19 -2.62
C PRO A 211 -2.51 -0.08 -3.67
N GLY A 212 -3.52 0.77 -3.48
CA GLY A 212 -3.83 1.91 -4.33
C GLY A 212 -4.97 1.67 -5.28
N ALA A 213 -5.39 2.73 -5.98
CA ALA A 213 -6.39 2.67 -7.02
C ALA A 213 -5.80 3.11 -8.36
N ALA A 214 -6.25 2.49 -9.43
CA ALA A 214 -5.80 2.81 -10.78
C ALA A 214 -6.98 2.75 -11.76
N SER A 215 -7.09 3.74 -12.64
CA SER A 215 -8.05 3.75 -13.73
C SER A 215 -7.31 3.87 -15.06
N GLY A 216 -7.74 3.12 -16.06
CA GLY A 216 -7.10 3.14 -17.37
C GLY A 216 -7.82 2.24 -18.38
N ARG A 217 -7.33 2.28 -19.62
CA ARG A 217 -7.83 1.46 -20.71
C ARG A 217 -7.32 0.03 -20.62
N ILE A 218 -8.19 -0.93 -20.86
CA ILE A 218 -7.83 -2.36 -20.90
C ILE A 218 -6.83 -2.60 -22.03
N VAL A 219 -5.73 -3.26 -21.70
CA VAL A 219 -4.78 -3.88 -22.64
C VAL A 219 -4.51 -5.32 -22.20
N PHE A 220 -4.35 -6.21 -23.17
CA PHE A 220 -4.15 -7.64 -22.90
C PHE A 220 -2.72 -8.10 -23.14
N ASP A 221 -1.89 -7.24 -23.71
CA ASP A 221 -0.51 -7.54 -24.06
C ASP A 221 0.45 -6.50 -23.49
N ALA A 222 1.65 -6.95 -23.10
CA ALA A 222 2.66 -6.10 -22.49
C ALA A 222 3.26 -5.10 -23.46
N ASP A 223 3.45 -5.48 -24.74
CA ASP A 223 3.95 -4.60 -25.79
C ASP A 223 2.91 -3.53 -26.14
N ASP A 224 1.62 -3.91 -26.19
CA ASP A 224 0.52 -2.97 -26.37
C ASP A 224 0.45 -1.97 -25.22
N ALA A 225 0.67 -2.40 -23.98
CA ALA A 225 0.76 -1.48 -22.84
C ALA A 225 1.84 -0.43 -23.04
N VAL A 226 3.03 -0.83 -23.46
CA VAL A 226 4.14 0.11 -23.74
C VAL A 226 3.78 1.09 -24.87
N ARG A 227 3.21 0.58 -25.96
CA ARG A 227 2.80 1.40 -27.09
C ARG A 227 1.76 2.45 -26.71
N TRP A 228 0.68 2.04 -26.04
CA TRP A 228 -0.41 2.93 -25.66
C TRP A 228 0.01 3.98 -24.63
N VAL A 229 0.89 3.61 -23.70
CA VAL A 229 1.45 4.60 -22.75
C VAL A 229 2.35 5.61 -23.47
N ALA A 230 3.12 5.18 -24.48
CA ALA A 230 3.90 6.09 -25.31
C ALA A 230 3.01 7.07 -26.11
N GLU A 231 1.78 6.67 -26.43
CA GLU A 231 0.75 7.51 -27.05
C GLU A 231 -0.02 8.39 -26.02
N GLY A 232 0.38 8.38 -24.74
CA GLY A 232 -0.21 9.20 -23.68
C GLY A 232 -1.49 8.60 -23.05
N GLN A 233 -1.76 7.30 -23.25
CA GLN A 233 -2.91 6.62 -22.66
C GLN A 233 -2.54 5.99 -21.30
N ASP A 234 -3.41 6.15 -20.31
CA ASP A 234 -3.33 5.37 -19.08
C ASP A 234 -3.93 3.99 -19.32
N VAL A 235 -3.21 2.92 -18.96
CA VAL A 235 -3.63 1.54 -19.25
C VAL A 235 -3.66 0.66 -18.00
N ILE A 236 -4.59 -0.30 -18.01
CA ILE A 236 -4.68 -1.43 -17.08
C ILE A 236 -4.32 -2.70 -17.85
N LEU A 237 -3.27 -3.38 -17.40
CA LEU A 237 -2.87 -4.66 -17.98
C LEU A 237 -3.75 -5.78 -17.39
N VAL A 238 -4.51 -6.45 -18.26
CA VAL A 238 -5.43 -7.54 -17.91
C VAL A 238 -4.87 -8.85 -18.43
N ARG A 239 -4.58 -9.78 -17.52
CA ARG A 239 -4.00 -11.08 -17.90
C ARG A 239 -4.74 -12.24 -17.23
N GLN A 240 -4.61 -13.45 -17.78
CA GLN A 240 -4.99 -14.66 -17.05
C GLN A 240 -4.07 -14.85 -15.84
N GLU A 241 -2.78 -14.80 -16.10
CA GLU A 241 -1.64 -14.75 -15.16
C GLU A 241 -0.51 -13.96 -15.82
N THR A 242 0.49 -13.51 -15.07
CA THR A 242 1.66 -12.83 -15.63
C THR A 242 2.91 -13.69 -15.55
N SER A 243 3.80 -13.50 -16.50
CA SER A 243 5.14 -14.12 -16.56
C SER A 243 6.25 -13.07 -16.52
N ALA A 244 7.50 -13.51 -16.55
CA ALA A 244 8.65 -12.61 -16.63
C ALA A 244 8.67 -11.77 -17.91
N GLU A 245 8.03 -12.24 -18.97
CA GLU A 245 7.89 -11.53 -20.24
C GLU A 245 6.97 -10.31 -20.14
N ASP A 246 6.05 -10.28 -19.17
CA ASP A 246 5.10 -9.18 -18.99
C ASP A 246 5.66 -7.99 -18.19
N ILE A 247 6.87 -8.09 -17.61
CA ILE A 247 7.44 -7.09 -16.69
C ILE A 247 7.49 -5.69 -17.30
N HIS A 248 7.85 -5.57 -18.58
CA HIS A 248 7.95 -4.27 -19.26
C HIS A 248 6.57 -3.58 -19.39
N GLY A 249 5.51 -4.35 -19.68
CA GLY A 249 4.13 -3.85 -19.68
C GLY A 249 3.63 -3.49 -18.28
N MET A 250 3.91 -4.35 -17.29
CA MET A 250 3.56 -4.08 -15.88
C MET A 250 4.21 -2.79 -15.36
N LYS A 251 5.44 -2.49 -15.79
CA LYS A 251 6.18 -1.28 -15.39
C LYS A 251 5.49 0.00 -15.84
N VAL A 252 4.95 0.03 -17.05
CA VAL A 252 4.34 1.23 -17.63
C VAL A 252 2.84 1.35 -17.30
N ALA A 253 2.13 0.23 -17.10
CA ALA A 253 0.72 0.23 -16.73
C ALA A 253 0.46 0.97 -15.42
N LYS A 254 -0.72 1.59 -15.29
CA LYS A 254 -1.19 2.19 -14.02
C LYS A 254 -1.57 1.13 -13.00
N GLY A 255 -2.10 0.01 -13.46
CA GLY A 255 -2.47 -1.13 -12.62
C GLY A 255 -2.48 -2.44 -13.39
N VAL A 256 -2.50 -3.53 -12.65
CA VAL A 256 -2.49 -4.90 -13.18
C VAL A 256 -3.62 -5.70 -12.54
N VAL A 257 -4.37 -6.44 -13.33
CA VAL A 257 -5.34 -7.42 -12.82
C VAL A 257 -5.13 -8.77 -13.47
N THR A 258 -5.19 -9.83 -12.66
CA THR A 258 -5.10 -11.20 -13.17
C THR A 258 -6.32 -12.02 -12.75
N ALA A 259 -6.81 -12.87 -13.65
CA ALA A 259 -7.94 -13.77 -13.39
C ALA A 259 -7.54 -14.88 -12.41
N THR A 260 -6.28 -15.35 -12.48
CA THR A 260 -5.71 -16.37 -11.57
C THR A 260 -4.51 -15.83 -10.80
N GLY A 261 -4.01 -16.61 -9.86
CA GLY A 261 -2.86 -16.26 -9.03
C GLY A 261 -3.24 -15.87 -7.60
N GLY A 262 -2.26 -15.93 -6.71
CA GLY A 262 -2.39 -15.60 -5.28
C GLY A 262 -1.46 -14.46 -4.87
N MET A 263 -1.41 -14.16 -3.59
CA MET A 263 -0.59 -13.09 -3.01
C MET A 263 0.92 -13.25 -3.19
N THR A 264 1.37 -14.44 -3.55
CA THR A 264 2.78 -14.79 -3.87
C THR A 264 3.02 -15.01 -5.36
N SER A 265 2.01 -14.80 -6.23
CA SER A 265 2.15 -14.94 -7.67
C SER A 265 3.11 -13.91 -8.25
N HIS A 266 3.61 -14.18 -9.46
CA HIS A 266 4.49 -13.26 -10.18
C HIS A 266 3.89 -11.84 -10.29
N ALA A 267 2.60 -11.74 -10.67
CA ALA A 267 1.89 -10.45 -10.73
C ALA A 267 1.96 -9.69 -9.41
N ALA A 268 1.64 -10.37 -8.30
CA ALA A 268 1.60 -9.75 -6.98
C ALA A 268 2.99 -9.26 -6.51
N VAL A 269 4.02 -10.09 -6.69
CA VAL A 269 5.39 -9.77 -6.26
C VAL A 269 5.97 -8.63 -7.08
N VAL A 270 5.83 -8.68 -8.41
CA VAL A 270 6.36 -7.65 -9.31
C VAL A 270 5.61 -6.33 -9.14
N ALA A 271 4.28 -6.35 -9.06
CA ALA A 271 3.49 -5.12 -8.87
C ALA A 271 3.86 -4.40 -7.57
N ARG A 272 4.03 -5.14 -6.46
CA ARG A 272 4.52 -4.57 -5.18
C ARG A 272 5.90 -3.94 -5.35
N GLY A 273 6.83 -4.65 -6.00
CA GLY A 273 8.17 -4.13 -6.27
C GLY A 273 8.18 -2.89 -7.16
N LEU A 274 7.17 -2.72 -8.01
CA LEU A 274 7.01 -1.55 -8.88
C LEU A 274 6.12 -0.45 -8.28
N GLY A 275 5.51 -0.66 -7.11
CA GLY A 275 4.55 0.27 -6.49
C GLY A 275 3.29 0.47 -7.33
N LYS A 276 2.82 -0.56 -8.05
CA LYS A 276 1.66 -0.51 -8.95
C LYS A 276 0.45 -1.13 -8.28
N CYS A 277 -0.72 -0.51 -8.44
CA CYS A 277 -1.99 -1.10 -8.04
C CYS A 277 -2.17 -2.48 -8.67
N CYS A 278 -2.51 -3.50 -7.86
CA CYS A 278 -2.65 -4.86 -8.36
C CYS A 278 -3.76 -5.64 -7.66
N VAL A 279 -4.59 -6.28 -8.45
CA VAL A 279 -5.60 -7.26 -8.02
C VAL A 279 -5.28 -8.59 -8.68
N VAL A 280 -5.14 -9.66 -7.91
CA VAL A 280 -4.86 -11.01 -8.45
C VAL A 280 -5.94 -12.01 -8.07
N GLY A 281 -6.00 -13.13 -8.82
CA GLY A 281 -6.97 -14.17 -8.52
C GLY A 281 -8.42 -13.71 -8.66
N CYS A 282 -8.68 -12.78 -9.57
CA CYS A 282 -10.03 -12.27 -9.85
C CYS A 282 -10.81 -13.30 -10.68
N GLY A 283 -11.24 -14.40 -10.05
CA GLY A 283 -11.89 -15.55 -10.71
C GLY A 283 -13.22 -15.22 -11.39
N GLY A 284 -13.78 -14.04 -11.13
CA GLY A 284 -14.94 -13.51 -11.87
C GLY A 284 -14.61 -12.93 -13.24
N LEU A 285 -13.34 -12.85 -13.64
CA LEU A 285 -12.91 -12.36 -14.95
C LEU A 285 -12.61 -13.54 -15.88
N ARG A 286 -13.24 -13.58 -17.05
CA ARG A 286 -12.94 -14.51 -18.15
C ARG A 286 -12.24 -13.75 -19.26
N VAL A 287 -10.94 -13.97 -19.39
CA VAL A 287 -10.08 -13.27 -20.36
C VAL A 287 -9.99 -14.10 -21.64
N ASP A 288 -10.36 -13.52 -22.77
CA ASP A 288 -10.14 -14.07 -24.12
C ASP A 288 -9.07 -13.24 -24.84
N PHE A 289 -7.85 -13.77 -24.90
CA PHE A 289 -6.70 -13.11 -25.55
C PHE A 289 -6.86 -13.00 -27.06
N HIS A 290 -7.48 -13.99 -27.70
CA HIS A 290 -7.66 -14.00 -29.17
C HIS A 290 -8.75 -13.02 -29.58
N GLY A 291 -9.85 -13.00 -28.84
CA GLY A 291 -10.94 -12.04 -29.03
C GLY A 291 -10.65 -10.65 -28.50
N ARG A 292 -9.57 -10.48 -27.71
CA ARG A 292 -9.23 -9.22 -27.00
C ARG A 292 -10.42 -8.70 -26.20
N THR A 293 -11.01 -9.59 -25.39
CA THR A 293 -12.18 -9.28 -24.57
C THR A 293 -12.01 -9.85 -23.15
N VAL A 294 -12.72 -9.24 -22.21
CA VAL A 294 -12.90 -9.77 -20.87
C VAL A 294 -14.38 -9.75 -20.49
N ARG A 295 -14.87 -10.90 -20.08
CA ARG A 295 -16.24 -11.06 -19.58
C ARG A 295 -16.24 -11.18 -18.08
N ILE A 296 -17.21 -10.51 -17.44
CA ILE A 296 -17.40 -10.56 -16.00
C ILE A 296 -18.45 -11.62 -15.68
N GLU A 297 -18.07 -12.66 -14.92
CA GLU A 297 -19.02 -13.67 -14.43
C GLU A 297 -19.96 -13.01 -13.40
N ASN A 298 -21.21 -13.42 -13.39
CA ASN A 298 -22.27 -12.88 -12.53
C ASN A 298 -22.68 -11.42 -12.84
N ALA A 299 -22.23 -10.85 -13.96
CA ALA A 299 -22.84 -9.61 -14.45
C ALA A 299 -24.31 -9.85 -14.81
N PRO A 300 -25.19 -8.84 -14.72
CA PRO A 300 -26.57 -8.94 -15.16
C PRO A 300 -26.67 -9.50 -16.59
N VAL A 301 -27.69 -10.32 -16.87
CA VAL A 301 -27.91 -10.85 -18.21
C VAL A 301 -28.02 -9.70 -19.22
N GLY A 302 -27.12 -9.68 -20.21
CA GLY A 302 -27.02 -8.60 -21.20
C GLY A 302 -25.98 -7.53 -20.86
N ALA A 303 -25.20 -7.67 -19.78
CA ALA A 303 -24.06 -6.78 -19.55
C ALA A 303 -23.04 -6.89 -20.70
N PRO A 304 -22.52 -5.77 -21.21
CA PRO A 304 -21.57 -5.79 -22.33
C PRO A 304 -20.27 -6.48 -21.93
N GLU A 305 -19.73 -7.28 -22.84
CA GLU A 305 -18.37 -7.78 -22.78
C GLU A 305 -17.41 -6.62 -22.96
N LEU A 306 -16.45 -6.46 -22.04
CA LEU A 306 -15.44 -5.42 -22.13
C LEU A 306 -14.39 -5.80 -23.17
N ARG A 307 -13.99 -4.81 -23.95
CA ARG A 307 -13.01 -4.96 -25.03
C ARG A 307 -11.74 -4.19 -24.72
N GLU A 308 -10.71 -4.48 -25.47
CA GLU A 308 -9.51 -3.65 -25.45
C GLU A 308 -9.85 -2.19 -25.70
N GLY A 309 -9.29 -1.31 -24.89
CA GLY A 309 -9.56 0.13 -24.92
C GLY A 309 -10.72 0.60 -24.05
N ASP A 310 -11.59 -0.30 -23.57
CA ASP A 310 -12.60 0.07 -22.58
C ASP A 310 -11.95 0.44 -21.24
N MET A 311 -12.62 1.32 -20.49
CA MET A 311 -12.11 1.78 -19.21
C MET A 311 -12.38 0.77 -18.10
N LEU A 312 -11.36 0.52 -17.28
CA LEU A 312 -11.43 -0.29 -16.08
C LEU A 312 -10.80 0.47 -14.91
N THR A 313 -11.36 0.31 -13.73
CA THR A 313 -10.78 0.85 -12.49
C THR A 313 -10.53 -0.28 -11.50
N LEU A 314 -9.34 -0.28 -10.91
CA LEU A 314 -8.92 -1.24 -9.90
C LEU A 314 -8.79 -0.55 -8.54
N ASP A 315 -9.20 -1.25 -7.49
CA ASP A 315 -8.84 -0.95 -6.11
C ASP A 315 -7.98 -2.08 -5.56
N GLY A 316 -6.68 -1.88 -5.57
CA GLY A 316 -5.72 -2.84 -5.06
C GLY A 316 -5.68 -2.92 -3.53
N SER A 317 -6.35 -2.01 -2.82
CA SER A 317 -6.46 -2.02 -1.36
C SER A 317 -7.59 -2.93 -0.88
N THR A 318 -8.69 -3.00 -1.63
CA THR A 318 -9.85 -3.86 -1.34
C THR A 318 -9.90 -5.12 -2.19
N GLY A 319 -9.21 -5.13 -3.34
CA GLY A 319 -9.27 -6.20 -4.33
C GLY A 319 -10.48 -6.08 -5.29
N HIS A 320 -11.13 -4.92 -5.33
CA HIS A 320 -12.29 -4.70 -6.17
C HIS A 320 -11.91 -4.21 -7.58
N VAL A 321 -12.71 -4.63 -8.55
CA VAL A 321 -12.61 -4.24 -9.96
C VAL A 321 -13.92 -3.59 -10.38
N TYR A 322 -13.85 -2.40 -10.97
CA TYR A 322 -15.01 -1.62 -11.42
C TYR A 322 -14.95 -1.40 -12.92
N THR A 323 -16.09 -1.45 -13.59
CA THR A 323 -16.20 -1.08 -14.99
C THR A 323 -16.26 0.44 -15.16
N GLY A 324 -15.59 0.96 -16.19
CA GLY A 324 -15.53 2.39 -16.46
C GLY A 324 -14.41 3.10 -15.72
N ALA A 325 -14.27 4.39 -16.00
CA ALA A 325 -13.37 5.28 -15.31
C ALA A 325 -14.04 5.84 -14.06
N LEU A 326 -13.40 5.69 -12.90
CA LEU A 326 -13.81 6.33 -11.66
C LEU A 326 -12.81 7.43 -11.28
N ASP A 327 -13.32 8.48 -10.66
CA ASP A 327 -12.50 9.56 -10.14
C ASP A 327 -11.61 9.05 -9.00
N LEU A 328 -10.31 9.21 -9.18
CA LEU A 328 -9.32 8.85 -8.18
C LEU A 328 -9.02 10.06 -7.28
N ILE A 329 -8.98 9.82 -5.99
CA ILE A 329 -8.45 10.76 -5.02
C ILE A 329 -6.94 10.59 -5.04
N ALA A 330 -6.22 11.60 -5.55
CA ALA A 330 -4.77 11.57 -5.63
C ALA A 330 -4.13 11.34 -4.24
N SER A 331 -3.01 10.62 -4.22
CA SER A 331 -2.14 10.61 -3.05
C SER A 331 -1.66 12.05 -2.82
N SER A 332 -2.19 12.73 -1.83
CA SER A 332 -1.60 13.97 -1.39
C SER A 332 -0.44 13.63 -0.47
N THR A 333 0.78 14.02 -0.83
CA THR A 333 1.84 14.26 0.14
C THR A 333 1.34 15.41 1.02
N VAL A 334 0.66 15.05 2.09
CA VAL A 334 0.11 16.02 3.03
C VAL A 334 1.31 16.61 3.73
N GLU A 335 1.47 17.92 3.77
CA GLU A 335 2.57 18.58 4.50
C GLU A 335 2.66 18.06 5.93
N GLU A 336 1.49 17.79 6.53
CA GLU A 336 1.37 17.22 7.87
C GLU A 336 1.99 15.81 7.98
N LEU A 337 1.93 14.99 6.93
CA LEU A 337 2.61 13.68 6.93
C LEU A 337 4.12 13.87 6.93
N ALA A 338 4.65 14.80 6.14
CA ALA A 338 6.09 15.09 6.13
C ALA A 338 6.56 15.62 7.51
N GLU A 339 5.73 16.41 8.20
CA GLU A 339 6.00 16.88 9.55
C GLU A 339 6.00 15.72 10.55
N LEU A 340 4.99 14.87 10.52
CA LEU A 340 4.89 13.69 11.38
C LEU A 340 6.08 12.73 11.18
N MET A 341 6.50 12.52 9.92
CA MET A 341 7.65 11.67 9.59
C MET A 341 8.96 12.26 10.13
N ARG A 342 9.14 13.59 10.09
CA ARG A 342 10.31 14.22 10.71
C ARG A 342 10.37 13.98 12.23
N TRP A 343 9.22 14.05 12.93
CA TRP A 343 9.18 13.73 14.36
C TRP A 343 9.48 12.26 14.62
N ALA A 344 8.99 11.35 13.76
CA ALA A 344 9.31 9.95 13.86
C ALA A 344 10.80 9.67 13.66
N ASP A 345 11.45 10.37 12.71
CA ASP A 345 12.89 10.27 12.49
C ASP A 345 13.71 10.80 13.68
N ASP A 346 13.25 11.88 14.33
CA ASP A 346 13.88 12.42 15.54
C ASP A 346 13.76 11.46 16.75
N ALA A 347 12.64 10.75 16.86
CA ALA A 347 12.34 9.88 18.01
C ALA A 347 12.92 8.47 17.87
N ARG A 348 13.06 7.93 16.65
CA ARG A 348 13.53 6.57 16.42
C ARG A 348 15.00 6.38 16.78
N ARG A 349 15.34 5.18 17.26
CA ARG A 349 16.72 4.78 17.56
C ARG A 349 17.32 3.90 16.46
N MET A 350 16.49 3.17 15.74
CA MET A 350 16.91 2.28 14.66
C MET A 350 16.93 3.02 13.33
N ARG A 351 17.92 2.73 12.52
CA ARG A 351 18.01 3.22 11.15
C ARG A 351 17.19 2.36 10.23
N VAL A 352 16.70 2.95 9.14
CA VAL A 352 15.93 2.25 8.10
C VAL A 352 16.81 2.12 6.86
N TYR A 353 17.13 0.87 6.50
CA TYR A 353 17.89 0.54 5.30
C TYR A 353 16.97 -0.19 4.32
N ALA A 354 17.05 0.20 3.06
CA ALA A 354 16.24 -0.40 2.00
C ALA A 354 16.96 -1.56 1.31
N GLU A 355 16.19 -2.44 0.69
CA GLU A 355 16.70 -3.35 -0.32
C GLU A 355 16.75 -2.61 -1.66
N ALA A 356 17.93 -2.53 -2.30
CA ALA A 356 18.10 -1.91 -3.59
C ALA A 356 19.25 -2.55 -4.36
N ASP A 357 18.93 -3.12 -5.53
CA ASP A 357 19.88 -3.83 -6.39
C ASP A 357 20.37 -2.99 -7.56
N THR A 358 19.81 -1.79 -7.74
CA THR A 358 20.16 -0.84 -8.82
C THR A 358 20.32 0.57 -8.28
N PRO A 359 21.12 1.42 -8.95
CA PRO A 359 21.27 2.82 -8.55
C PRO A 359 19.95 3.60 -8.55
N GLN A 360 19.04 3.28 -9.47
CA GLN A 360 17.71 3.89 -9.55
C GLN A 360 16.85 3.53 -8.33
N ALA A 361 16.86 2.25 -7.93
CA ALA A 361 16.15 1.80 -6.73
C ALA A 361 16.75 2.44 -5.46
N ALA A 362 18.07 2.59 -5.39
CA ALA A 362 18.75 3.26 -4.30
C ALA A 362 18.36 4.74 -4.20
N ARG A 363 18.34 5.48 -5.31
CA ARG A 363 17.87 6.89 -5.33
C ARG A 363 16.41 7.01 -4.92
N ALA A 364 15.54 6.09 -5.38
CA ALA A 364 14.14 6.04 -4.96
C ALA A 364 14.02 5.79 -3.46
N ALA A 365 14.77 4.83 -2.90
CA ALA A 365 14.78 4.56 -1.48
C ALA A 365 15.21 5.79 -0.66
N LEU A 366 16.23 6.52 -1.13
CA LEU A 366 16.66 7.76 -0.48
C LEU A 366 15.59 8.85 -0.50
N SER A 367 14.83 8.96 -1.59
CA SER A 367 13.72 9.93 -1.69
C SER A 367 12.58 9.61 -0.72
N TYR A 368 12.47 8.37 -0.28
CA TYR A 368 11.54 7.92 0.77
C TYR A 368 12.15 7.92 2.17
N GLY A 369 13.37 8.43 2.34
CA GLY A 369 14.00 8.59 3.66
C GLY A 369 14.84 7.41 4.14
N ALA A 370 15.21 6.46 3.27
CA ALA A 370 16.16 5.41 3.64
C ALA A 370 17.54 6.00 3.96
N GLU A 371 18.20 5.45 4.97
CA GLU A 371 19.52 5.91 5.46
C GLU A 371 20.68 5.07 4.92
N GLY A 372 20.36 4.03 4.16
CA GLY A 372 21.33 3.14 3.57
C GLY A 372 20.69 2.04 2.75
N VAL A 373 21.52 1.24 2.09
CA VAL A 373 21.12 0.00 1.44
C VAL A 373 21.51 -1.16 2.36
N GLY A 374 20.48 -1.86 2.87
CA GLY A 374 20.67 -3.00 3.76
C GLY A 374 20.92 -4.32 3.02
N LEU A 375 20.54 -4.38 1.75
CA LEU A 375 20.80 -5.51 0.87
C LEU A 375 20.85 -5.06 -0.59
N CYS A 376 22.03 -5.22 -1.20
CA CYS A 376 22.23 -5.15 -2.64
C CYS A 376 22.65 -6.55 -3.13
N ARG A 377 21.82 -7.17 -3.97
CA ARG A 377 22.04 -8.52 -4.51
C ARG A 377 22.79 -8.43 -5.83
N THR A 378 24.02 -8.86 -5.86
CA THR A 378 24.86 -8.82 -7.06
C THR A 378 24.37 -9.74 -8.18
N GLU A 379 23.56 -10.75 -7.89
CA GLU A 379 22.96 -11.64 -8.88
C GLU A 379 22.22 -10.90 -9.98
N ARG A 380 21.54 -9.81 -9.61
CA ARG A 380 20.77 -9.03 -10.58
C ARG A 380 21.62 -8.27 -11.59
N MET A 381 22.87 -7.99 -11.25
CA MET A 381 23.83 -7.33 -12.14
C MET A 381 24.23 -8.23 -13.31
N PHE A 382 24.07 -9.56 -13.19
CA PHE A 382 24.46 -10.53 -14.21
C PHE A 382 23.34 -10.90 -15.20
N PHE A 383 22.12 -10.37 -15.06
CA PHE A 383 21.01 -10.76 -15.94
C PHE A 383 20.95 -10.02 -17.27
N ALA A 384 21.77 -8.99 -17.50
CA ALA A 384 21.91 -8.42 -18.84
C ALA A 384 22.46 -9.50 -19.80
N PRO A 385 21.95 -9.59 -21.05
CA PRO A 385 22.24 -10.73 -21.94
C PRO A 385 23.73 -10.98 -22.20
N ASP A 386 24.53 -9.95 -22.31
CA ASP A 386 25.99 -9.99 -22.49
C ASP A 386 26.71 -10.46 -21.23
N ARG A 387 26.30 -9.96 -20.07
CA ARG A 387 26.86 -10.32 -18.77
C ARG A 387 26.50 -11.76 -18.38
N LEU A 388 25.25 -12.17 -18.65
CA LEU A 388 24.83 -13.55 -18.42
C LEU A 388 25.61 -14.51 -19.31
N PHE A 389 25.90 -14.12 -20.56
CA PHE A 389 26.74 -14.91 -21.46
C PHE A 389 28.16 -15.03 -20.92
N ALA A 390 28.79 -13.94 -20.50
CA ALA A 390 30.13 -13.96 -19.90
C ALA A 390 30.17 -14.83 -18.61
N MET A 391 29.11 -14.75 -17.77
CA MET A 391 29.00 -15.61 -16.60
C MET A 391 28.88 -17.09 -16.98
N GLN A 392 28.08 -17.43 -18.01
CA GLN A 392 27.95 -18.78 -18.51
C GLN A 392 29.28 -19.31 -19.06
N CYS A 393 30.02 -18.50 -19.81
CA CYS A 393 31.37 -18.87 -20.25
C CYS A 393 32.33 -19.05 -19.08
N THR A 394 32.26 -18.22 -18.04
CA THR A 394 33.04 -18.38 -16.81
C THR A 394 32.77 -19.71 -16.10
N LEU A 395 31.49 -20.09 -15.98
CA LEU A 395 31.06 -21.31 -15.31
C LEU A 395 31.45 -22.58 -16.08
N LEU A 396 31.42 -22.51 -17.41
CA LEU A 396 31.61 -23.66 -18.29
C LEU A 396 33.03 -23.76 -18.87
N ALA A 397 33.89 -22.77 -18.60
CA ALA A 397 35.29 -22.81 -19.01
C ALA A 397 36.06 -23.97 -18.34
N VAL A 398 36.73 -24.78 -19.15
CA VAL A 398 37.59 -25.89 -18.69
C VAL A 398 38.97 -25.34 -18.31
N GLU A 399 39.55 -24.48 -19.12
CA GLU A 399 40.86 -23.89 -18.91
C GLU A 399 40.81 -22.64 -18.03
N ASN A 400 41.81 -22.49 -17.15
CA ASN A 400 41.86 -21.33 -16.24
C ASN A 400 42.04 -20.00 -17.00
N GLU A 401 42.81 -19.98 -18.08
CA GLU A 401 43.03 -18.77 -18.90
C GLU A 401 41.73 -18.26 -19.52
N GLN A 402 40.89 -19.17 -20.01
CA GLN A 402 39.56 -18.82 -20.54
C GLN A 402 38.67 -18.27 -19.45
N ARG A 403 38.65 -18.91 -18.27
CA ARG A 403 37.88 -18.44 -17.12
C ARG A 403 38.32 -17.04 -16.68
N ASP A 404 39.62 -16.80 -16.58
CA ASP A 404 40.17 -15.52 -16.17
C ASP A 404 39.85 -14.41 -17.18
N HIS A 405 39.83 -14.74 -18.49
CA HIS A 405 39.38 -13.80 -19.51
C HIS A 405 37.92 -13.31 -19.28
N TRP A 406 37.00 -14.25 -19.08
CA TRP A 406 35.58 -13.91 -18.87
C TRP A 406 35.32 -13.24 -17.52
N LEU A 407 36.06 -13.65 -16.47
CA LEU A 407 36.03 -12.96 -15.18
C LEU A 407 36.49 -11.49 -15.32
N GLY A 408 37.51 -11.22 -16.16
CA GLY A 408 37.96 -9.85 -16.42
C GLY A 408 36.86 -8.97 -17.04
N GLN A 409 36.09 -9.50 -17.99
CA GLN A 409 34.96 -8.77 -18.57
C GLN A 409 33.86 -8.50 -17.55
N LEU A 410 33.56 -9.49 -16.67
CA LEU A 410 32.59 -9.33 -15.59
C LEU A 410 33.07 -8.32 -14.54
N GLU A 411 34.37 -8.26 -14.25
CA GLU A 411 34.98 -7.30 -13.33
C GLU A 411 34.74 -5.85 -13.77
N GLU A 412 35.00 -5.56 -15.05
CA GLU A 412 34.78 -4.23 -15.62
C GLU A 412 33.31 -3.82 -15.53
N ALA A 413 32.40 -4.72 -15.89
CA ALA A 413 30.96 -4.46 -15.83
C ALA A 413 30.47 -4.23 -14.39
N GLN A 414 30.89 -5.08 -13.46
CA GLN A 414 30.51 -4.91 -12.04
C GLN A 414 31.15 -3.68 -11.39
N ARG A 415 32.39 -3.33 -11.77
CA ARG A 415 33.02 -2.08 -11.30
C ARG A 415 32.20 -0.86 -11.68
N ALA A 416 31.68 -0.83 -12.90
CA ALA A 416 30.79 0.27 -13.33
C ALA A 416 29.49 0.31 -12.51
N ASP A 417 28.83 -0.85 -12.31
CA ASP A 417 27.60 -0.94 -11.53
C ASP A 417 27.80 -0.52 -10.06
N PHE A 418 28.90 -0.96 -9.44
CA PHE A 418 29.23 -0.55 -8.07
C PHE A 418 29.55 0.95 -7.98
N ALA A 419 30.25 1.50 -8.97
CA ALA A 419 30.55 2.94 -8.98
C ALA A 419 29.25 3.77 -9.03
N GLU A 420 28.32 3.42 -9.92
CA GLU A 420 27.02 4.09 -9.99
C GLU A 420 26.19 3.93 -8.68
N MET A 421 26.26 2.75 -8.04
CA MET A 421 25.62 2.51 -6.75
C MET A 421 26.25 3.36 -5.65
N PHE A 422 27.56 3.44 -5.57
CA PHE A 422 28.28 4.23 -4.56
C PHE A 422 28.06 5.73 -4.76
N GLU A 423 28.04 6.21 -5.99
CA GLU A 423 27.66 7.59 -6.30
C GLU A 423 26.23 7.90 -5.86
N ALA A 424 25.28 7.01 -6.15
CA ALA A 424 23.89 7.17 -5.71
C ALA A 424 23.75 7.20 -4.18
N MET A 425 24.62 6.49 -3.47
CA MET A 425 24.60 6.33 -2.01
C MET A 425 25.68 7.11 -1.29
N SER A 426 26.29 8.11 -1.94
CA SER A 426 27.40 8.88 -1.36
C SER A 426 27.17 9.26 0.11
N GLY A 427 28.13 8.94 0.97
CA GLY A 427 28.09 9.19 2.42
C GLY A 427 27.15 8.24 3.21
N ARG A 428 26.55 7.23 2.58
CA ARG A 428 25.64 6.27 3.23
C ARG A 428 26.12 4.82 3.08
N PRO A 429 25.80 3.95 4.06
CA PRO A 429 26.23 2.55 4.01
C PRO A 429 25.47 1.77 2.92
N VAL A 430 26.20 0.86 2.27
CA VAL A 430 25.67 -0.11 1.31
C VAL A 430 26.14 -1.50 1.70
N THR A 431 25.23 -2.39 2.05
CA THR A 431 25.52 -3.80 2.33
C THR A 431 25.34 -4.60 1.04
N ILE A 432 26.44 -5.14 0.51
CA ILE A 432 26.49 -5.90 -0.73
C ILE A 432 26.57 -7.37 -0.41
N ARG A 433 25.67 -8.17 -0.97
CA ARG A 433 25.74 -9.62 -0.97
C ARG A 433 26.48 -10.08 -2.23
N LEU A 434 27.58 -10.78 -2.05
CA LEU A 434 28.26 -11.47 -3.16
C LEU A 434 27.34 -12.52 -3.76
N LEU A 435 27.66 -12.99 -4.97
CA LEU A 435 26.82 -13.94 -5.72
C LEU A 435 26.40 -15.15 -4.86
N ASP A 436 25.10 -15.29 -4.64
CA ASP A 436 24.48 -16.34 -3.85
C ASP A 436 23.30 -16.99 -4.59
N ARG A 437 23.41 -17.16 -5.90
CA ARG A 437 22.45 -17.90 -6.70
C ARG A 437 22.94 -19.30 -6.97
N ALA A 438 22.03 -20.27 -7.07
CA ALA A 438 22.37 -21.59 -7.52
C ALA A 438 22.95 -21.51 -8.94
N LEU A 439 24.10 -22.15 -9.18
CA LEU A 439 24.79 -22.05 -10.47
C LEU A 439 23.93 -22.59 -11.61
N GLU A 440 23.12 -23.61 -11.35
CA GLU A 440 22.14 -24.17 -12.29
C GLU A 440 21.20 -23.12 -12.87
N GLU A 441 20.80 -22.12 -12.08
CA GLU A 441 19.89 -21.06 -12.54
C GLU A 441 20.54 -20.10 -13.55
N LEU A 442 21.87 -20.06 -13.59
CA LEU A 442 22.68 -19.25 -14.52
C LEU A 442 23.05 -20.00 -15.80
N LEU A 443 22.86 -21.33 -15.84
CA LEU A 443 23.22 -22.14 -17.00
C LEU A 443 22.33 -21.85 -18.21
N PRO A 444 22.85 -22.06 -19.43
CA PRO A 444 22.07 -21.94 -20.66
C PRO A 444 20.98 -23.01 -20.70
N LYS A 445 19.78 -22.62 -21.16
CA LYS A 445 18.60 -23.48 -21.23
C LYS A 445 18.25 -23.94 -22.65
N ASP A 446 18.93 -23.38 -23.64
CA ASP A 446 18.69 -23.65 -25.05
C ASP A 446 19.98 -24.08 -25.79
N ASP A 447 19.81 -24.88 -26.83
CA ASP A 447 20.92 -25.42 -27.62
C ASP A 447 21.67 -24.35 -28.41
N ASP A 448 20.98 -23.26 -28.87
CA ASP A 448 21.64 -22.20 -29.61
C ASP A 448 22.64 -21.45 -28.72
N ARG A 449 22.33 -21.30 -27.46
CA ARG A 449 23.21 -20.67 -26.49
C ARG A 449 24.38 -21.56 -26.11
N LEU A 450 24.14 -22.89 -26.01
CA LEU A 450 25.23 -23.87 -25.81
C LEU A 450 26.23 -23.86 -26.99
N HIS A 451 25.75 -23.78 -28.23
CA HIS A 451 26.63 -23.66 -29.40
C HIS A 451 27.49 -22.40 -29.36
N ARG A 452 26.86 -21.24 -29.05
CA ARG A 452 27.58 -19.98 -28.93
C ARG A 452 28.65 -20.01 -27.83
N ILE A 453 28.40 -20.69 -26.73
CA ILE A 453 29.40 -20.88 -25.67
C ILE A 453 30.50 -21.81 -26.10
N ALA A 454 30.19 -22.91 -26.82
CA ALA A 454 31.15 -23.82 -27.39
C ALA A 454 32.11 -23.07 -28.32
N ASP A 455 31.57 -22.26 -29.24
CA ASP A 455 32.37 -21.40 -30.14
C ASP A 455 33.23 -20.40 -29.35
N ALA A 456 32.71 -19.78 -28.31
CA ALA A 456 33.42 -18.79 -27.52
C ALA A 456 34.55 -19.37 -26.65
N LEU A 457 34.42 -20.64 -26.26
CA LEU A 457 35.38 -21.37 -25.44
C LEU A 457 36.30 -22.28 -26.28
N ASP A 458 36.10 -22.34 -27.60
CA ASP A 458 36.83 -23.29 -28.51
C ASP A 458 36.74 -24.75 -28.01
N LEU A 459 35.51 -25.17 -27.67
CA LEU A 459 35.17 -26.48 -27.14
C LEU A 459 34.16 -27.19 -28.04
N GLU A 460 34.16 -28.52 -28.02
CA GLU A 460 33.11 -29.31 -28.63
C GLU A 460 31.80 -29.17 -27.82
N LEU A 461 30.66 -29.20 -28.50
CA LEU A 461 29.33 -29.02 -27.85
C LEU A 461 29.08 -30.03 -26.72
N ASP A 462 29.52 -31.28 -26.90
CA ASP A 462 29.37 -32.35 -25.90
C ASP A 462 30.20 -32.08 -24.63
N GLU A 463 31.34 -31.40 -24.77
CA GLU A 463 32.16 -30.98 -23.63
C GLU A 463 31.48 -29.89 -22.82
N VAL A 464 30.85 -28.91 -23.50
CA VAL A 464 30.08 -27.84 -22.85
C VAL A 464 28.84 -28.40 -22.14
N ARG A 465 28.15 -29.37 -22.76
CA ARG A 465 27.02 -30.08 -22.12
C ARG A 465 27.46 -30.81 -20.86
N LEU A 466 28.58 -31.57 -20.94
CA LEU A 466 29.12 -32.29 -19.79
C LEU A 466 29.54 -31.31 -18.67
N ALA A 467 30.09 -30.16 -19.01
CA ALA A 467 30.44 -29.13 -18.03
C ALA A 467 29.17 -28.55 -17.37
N ALA A 468 28.11 -28.29 -18.15
CA ALA A 468 26.82 -27.80 -17.60
C ALA A 468 26.20 -28.83 -16.66
N ASP A 469 26.20 -30.13 -17.03
CA ASP A 469 25.63 -31.20 -16.18
C ASP A 469 26.30 -31.32 -14.81
N ARG A 470 27.58 -30.94 -14.70
CA ARG A 470 28.29 -30.92 -13.40
C ARG A 470 27.77 -29.85 -12.44
N HIS A 471 27.10 -28.84 -12.92
CA HIS A 471 26.52 -27.74 -12.11
C HIS A 471 25.05 -27.93 -11.79
N LEU A 472 24.41 -29.00 -12.32
CA LEU A 472 23.02 -29.33 -11.99
C LEU A 472 22.87 -29.69 -10.51
N GLU A 473 21.87 -29.15 -9.85
CA GLU A 473 21.58 -29.42 -8.45
C GLU A 473 20.90 -30.79 -8.27
N GLN A 474 21.56 -31.69 -7.53
CA GLN A 474 20.94 -32.96 -7.12
C GLN A 474 20.09 -32.80 -5.85
N ASN A 475 20.38 -31.81 -5.01
CA ASN A 475 19.66 -31.51 -3.78
C ASN A 475 19.65 -30.00 -3.51
N PRO A 476 18.50 -29.33 -3.65
CA PRO A 476 18.38 -27.89 -3.43
C PRO A 476 18.81 -27.41 -2.03
N ALA A 477 18.70 -28.26 -1.01
CA ALA A 477 19.13 -27.93 0.35
C ALA A 477 20.66 -27.85 0.47
N LEU A 478 21.39 -28.55 -0.42
CA LEU A 478 22.84 -28.55 -0.48
C LEU A 478 23.41 -27.76 -1.66
N GLY A 479 22.57 -27.07 -2.42
CA GLY A 479 22.83 -26.45 -3.69
C GLY A 479 24.23 -25.83 -3.90
N HIS A 480 24.71 -25.82 -5.12
CA HIS A 480 26.00 -25.24 -5.50
C HIS A 480 25.89 -23.72 -5.61
N ARG A 481 25.91 -23.06 -4.46
CA ARG A 481 25.69 -21.60 -4.31
C ARG A 481 26.52 -21.05 -3.16
N GLY A 482 26.59 -19.72 -3.07
CA GLY A 482 27.24 -19.00 -1.99
C GLY A 482 28.69 -19.39 -1.84
N ILE A 483 29.13 -19.64 -0.61
CA ILE A 483 30.54 -19.99 -0.31
C ILE A 483 31.02 -21.25 -1.07
N ARG A 484 30.12 -22.19 -1.34
CA ARG A 484 30.49 -23.40 -2.10
C ARG A 484 30.87 -23.04 -3.53
N ALA A 485 30.14 -22.18 -4.20
CA ALA A 485 30.51 -21.66 -5.52
C ALA A 485 31.84 -20.90 -5.48
N GLY A 486 32.05 -20.05 -4.47
CA GLY A 486 33.29 -19.31 -4.30
C GLY A 486 34.52 -20.18 -4.07
N LEU A 487 34.34 -21.38 -3.47
CA LEU A 487 35.44 -22.35 -3.27
C LEU A 487 35.72 -23.21 -4.51
N THR A 488 34.72 -23.49 -5.33
CA THR A 488 34.81 -24.39 -6.47
C THR A 488 35.07 -23.68 -7.80
N ILE A 489 34.78 -22.38 -7.88
CA ILE A 489 35.06 -21.55 -9.05
C ILE A 489 36.12 -20.51 -8.67
N PRO A 490 37.38 -20.80 -9.00
CA PRO A 490 38.50 -19.92 -8.68
C PRO A 490 38.29 -18.53 -9.28
N GLY A 491 38.61 -17.49 -8.51
CA GLY A 491 38.55 -16.11 -8.97
C GLY A 491 37.16 -15.45 -8.89
N LEU A 492 36.06 -16.19 -8.74
CA LEU A 492 34.71 -15.64 -8.81
C LEU A 492 34.45 -14.53 -7.75
N TYR A 493 34.69 -14.83 -6.49
CA TYR A 493 34.50 -13.84 -5.41
C TYR A 493 35.64 -12.84 -5.33
N GLU A 494 36.84 -13.24 -5.72
CA GLU A 494 37.97 -12.34 -5.83
C GLU A 494 37.71 -11.25 -6.86
N MET A 495 37.16 -11.59 -8.01
CA MET A 495 36.71 -10.67 -9.05
C MET A 495 35.69 -9.67 -8.51
N GLN A 496 34.60 -10.16 -7.84
CA GLN A 496 33.60 -9.29 -7.28
C GLN A 496 34.16 -8.31 -6.23
N LEU A 497 34.99 -8.80 -5.32
CA LEU A 497 35.66 -7.95 -4.32
C LEU A 497 36.57 -6.92 -4.96
N ARG A 498 37.34 -7.32 -5.98
CA ARG A 498 38.23 -6.42 -6.73
C ARG A 498 37.42 -5.32 -7.43
N ALA A 499 36.36 -5.69 -8.15
CA ALA A 499 35.42 -4.74 -8.79
C ALA A 499 34.86 -3.72 -7.79
N MET A 500 34.42 -4.21 -6.63
CA MET A 500 33.84 -3.37 -5.58
C MET A 500 34.87 -2.39 -5.00
N PHE A 501 36.09 -2.85 -4.66
CA PHE A 501 37.12 -1.96 -4.10
C PHE A 501 37.68 -1.00 -5.13
N LEU A 502 37.80 -1.40 -6.39
CA LEU A 502 38.21 -0.49 -7.47
C LEU A 502 37.14 0.60 -7.70
N ALA A 503 35.86 0.23 -7.71
CA ALA A 503 34.77 1.21 -7.78
C ALA A 503 34.78 2.20 -6.61
N ALA A 504 34.98 1.71 -5.39
CA ALA A 504 35.07 2.57 -4.21
C ALA A 504 36.24 3.55 -4.27
N ARG A 505 37.40 3.07 -4.72
CA ARG A 505 38.57 3.93 -4.98
C ARG A 505 38.27 5.00 -6.01
N ASP A 506 37.69 4.61 -7.14
CA ASP A 506 37.41 5.53 -8.26
C ASP A 506 36.39 6.62 -7.84
N CYS A 507 35.40 6.26 -7.04
CA CYS A 507 34.46 7.23 -6.46
C CYS A 507 35.14 8.18 -5.49
N THR A 508 36.04 7.67 -4.64
CA THR A 508 36.80 8.50 -3.70
C THR A 508 37.75 9.48 -4.40
N GLU A 509 38.39 9.06 -5.51
CA GLU A 509 39.26 9.91 -6.30
C GLU A 509 38.51 11.01 -7.08
N ARG A 510 37.22 10.78 -7.35
CA ARG A 510 36.35 11.76 -8.04
C ARG A 510 35.70 12.79 -7.10
N GLY A 511 35.74 12.58 -5.78
CA GLY A 511 35.16 13.46 -4.75
C GLY A 511 33.79 12.99 -4.34
#